data_4bd9b367314b9988de6a84cb4a257091
#
_entry.id   4bd9b367314b9988de6a84cb4a257091
#
_cell.length_a   1.000
_cell.length_b   1.000
_cell.length_c   1.000
_cell.angle_alpha   90.00
_cell.angle_beta   90.00
_cell.angle_gamma   90.00
#
_symmetry.space_group_name_H-M   'P 1'
#
loop_
_entity.id
_entity.type
_entity.pdbx_description
1 polymer ?
#
loop_
_entity_poly.entity_id
_entity_poly.type
_entity_poly.pdbx_seq_one_letter_code
_entity_poly.pdbx_strand_id
1 'polypeptide(L)'
;MKKTAVILFAAAALAGCKGKNGAGDVQQDNRVLTKTETAESATVQLTEEFTSEIEPFRENDITPAASGVHIDRILVEVGDPVHEGQLIVTLDPTQYTQQLVQLKIVEDDYNRLLPVYEAGGISAQQIQQAKAQLDVQREVVANLKKNIEVRSPITGVVTARNYESGDLFSAQPILHIMQIDPLKVIANISEQYFPNVKVGMPVELKVDIFPDQTFTGTVSLIYPALDPTTRTFKVEVKVPNARRTLRPGMYARTIFNMGHKEGVMVPDVAVQKQVGTAERFVYVIEGDSVARRRRVDVGRQVGDRVDILSGVGADEAVAVTALSKLYDGAKVEIKQE
;
A
#
# COMPACT_ATOMS: atom_id res chain seq x y z
N MET A 1 49.94 -44.77 59.74
CA MET A 1 49.77 -46.19 60.19
C MET A 1 49.39 -46.94 58.91
N LYS A 2 50.42 -47.66 58.38
CA LYS A 2 50.53 -49.14 58.35
C LYS A 2 49.36 -49.78 57.55
N LYS A 3 49.47 -50.52 56.50
CA LYS A 3 50.47 -51.55 56.05
C LYS A 3 50.10 -51.94 54.61
N THR A 4 50.97 -51.91 53.60
CA THR A 4 51.86 -53.07 53.16
C THR A 4 51.21 -54.43 53.09
N ALA A 5 51.17 -54.99 51.83
CA ALA A 5 51.65 -56.34 51.46
C ALA A 5 51.21 -56.55 49.97
N VAL A 6 52.05 -56.68 48.97
CA VAL A 6 53.16 -57.55 48.61
C VAL A 6 52.76 -59.01 48.23
N ILE A 7 53.18 -59.42 47.00
CA ILE A 7 53.60 -60.74 46.54
C ILE A 7 52.45 -61.57 45.88
N LEU A 8 52.58 -62.29 44.75
CA LEU A 8 53.74 -62.95 44.03
C LEU A 8 53.26 -63.47 42.66
N PHE A 9 54.13 -63.36 41.69
CA PHE A 9 54.46 -64.26 40.60
C PHE A 9 53.60 -65.47 40.30
N ALA A 10 53.29 -65.68 39.01
CA ALA A 10 53.60 -66.94 38.32
C ALA A 10 53.61 -66.73 36.78
N ALA A 11 54.77 -66.93 36.21
CA ALA A 11 54.97 -67.03 34.77
C ALA A 11 54.64 -68.45 34.31
N ALA A 12 54.01 -68.62 33.17
CA ALA A 12 54.06 -69.82 32.38
C ALA A 12 54.01 -69.51 30.91
N ALA A 13 55.06 -69.70 30.22
CA ALA A 13 55.19 -69.72 28.78
C ALA A 13 54.56 -71.02 28.20
N LEU A 14 54.04 -70.91 26.98
CA LEU A 14 54.40 -71.78 25.85
C LEU A 14 53.44 -71.72 24.69
N ALA A 15 54.05 -71.41 23.56
CA ALA A 15 53.90 -72.03 22.24
C ALA A 15 52.66 -71.76 21.37
N GLY A 16 52.85 -70.95 20.40
CA GLY A 16 52.86 -71.19 18.98
C GLY A 16 51.63 -71.85 18.35
N CYS A 17 50.93 -71.00 17.57
CA CYS A 17 50.35 -71.44 16.30
C CYS A 17 50.31 -70.35 15.31
N LYS A 18 51.01 -70.49 14.23
CA LYS A 18 51.08 -69.64 13.04
C LYS A 18 49.81 -69.89 12.24
N GLY A 19 48.85 -68.94 12.38
CA GLY A 19 47.63 -68.86 11.56
C GLY A 19 47.74 -67.67 10.65
N LYS A 20 48.01 -67.88 9.42
CA LYS A 20 47.99 -66.92 8.32
C LYS A 20 46.55 -66.74 7.94
N ASN A 21 45.89 -65.72 8.48
CA ASN A 21 44.62 -65.22 7.98
C ASN A 21 44.83 -63.78 7.51
N GLY A 22 44.82 -63.65 6.18
CA GLY A 22 44.70 -62.37 5.54
C GLY A 22 43.34 -61.79 5.93
N ALA A 23 43.34 -60.84 6.90
CA ALA A 23 42.25 -59.89 7.06
C ALA A 23 42.37 -58.93 5.89
N GLY A 24 41.54 -59.14 4.88
CA GLY A 24 41.26 -58.13 3.91
C GLY A 24 40.72 -56.93 4.68
N ASP A 25 41.42 -55.83 4.59
CA ASP A 25 40.98 -54.54 5.01
C ASP A 25 39.73 -54.26 4.19
N VAL A 26 38.55 -54.59 4.75
CA VAL A 26 37.27 -54.11 4.24
C VAL A 26 37.26 -52.60 4.57
N GLN A 27 37.81 -51.81 3.67
CA GLN A 27 37.54 -50.38 3.64
C GLN A 27 36.01 -50.28 3.62
N GLN A 28 35.42 -50.05 4.79
CA GLN A 28 34.03 -49.60 4.84
C GLN A 28 33.97 -48.32 3.98
N ASP A 29 33.38 -48.47 2.82
CA ASP A 29 33.07 -47.34 1.93
C ASP A 29 32.10 -46.43 2.67
N ASN A 30 32.65 -45.45 3.40
CA ASN A 30 31.95 -44.57 4.34
C ASN A 30 31.29 -43.45 3.56
N ARG A 31 30.67 -43.76 2.41
CA ARG A 31 29.93 -42.80 1.59
C ARG A 31 28.59 -42.57 2.22
N VAL A 32 28.21 -41.27 2.33
CA VAL A 32 26.91 -40.88 2.80
C VAL A 32 25.94 -40.90 1.62
N LEU A 33 24.93 -41.75 1.68
CA LEU A 33 23.87 -41.78 0.66
C LEU A 33 23.02 -40.53 0.79
N THR A 34 23.01 -39.68 -0.24
CA THR A 34 22.23 -38.43 -0.29
C THR A 34 21.50 -38.27 -1.61
N LYS A 35 20.36 -37.58 -1.60
CA LYS A 35 19.73 -37.06 -2.83
C LYS A 35 20.23 -35.64 -3.07
N THR A 36 20.36 -35.31 -4.34
CA THR A 36 20.74 -33.95 -4.79
C THR A 36 19.67 -33.35 -5.63
N GLU A 37 19.56 -32.05 -5.56
CA GLU A 37 18.79 -31.27 -6.54
C GLU A 37 19.67 -30.16 -7.13
N THR A 38 19.44 -29.87 -8.39
CA THR A 38 20.19 -28.85 -9.10
C THR A 38 19.68 -27.45 -8.70
N ALA A 39 20.58 -26.53 -8.42
CA ALA A 39 20.28 -25.13 -8.24
C ALA A 39 19.84 -24.53 -9.60
N GLU A 40 18.62 -24.06 -9.68
CA GLU A 40 18.02 -23.56 -10.91
C GLU A 40 18.10 -22.04 -10.98
N SER A 41 18.46 -21.50 -12.15
CA SER A 41 18.25 -20.08 -12.43
C SER A 41 16.77 -19.83 -12.66
N ALA A 42 16.17 -18.98 -11.85
CA ALA A 42 14.77 -18.61 -11.98
C ALA A 42 14.58 -17.10 -11.85
N THR A 43 13.59 -16.60 -12.58
CA THR A 43 13.18 -15.21 -12.46
C THR A 43 12.32 -15.04 -11.21
N VAL A 44 12.86 -14.38 -10.20
CA VAL A 44 12.16 -14.11 -8.94
C VAL A 44 11.49 -12.76 -9.02
N GLN A 45 10.17 -12.71 -8.78
CA GLN A 45 9.42 -11.48 -8.70
C GLN A 45 9.75 -10.74 -7.40
N LEU A 46 10.21 -9.51 -7.52
CA LEU A 46 10.48 -8.65 -6.37
C LEU A 46 9.20 -7.90 -6.01
N THR A 47 8.58 -8.29 -4.91
CA THR A 47 7.43 -7.59 -4.35
C THR A 47 7.80 -6.98 -3.02
N GLU A 48 7.41 -5.73 -2.80
CA GLU A 48 7.60 -5.05 -1.53
C GLU A 48 6.26 -4.63 -0.94
N GLU A 49 6.12 -4.78 0.36
CA GLU A 49 4.92 -4.47 1.11
C GLU A 49 5.12 -3.22 1.96
N PHE A 50 4.16 -2.27 1.87
CA PHE A 50 4.18 -1.03 2.63
C PHE A 50 2.85 -0.86 3.36
N THR A 51 2.92 -0.42 4.61
CA THR A 51 1.72 0.01 5.34
C THR A 51 1.25 1.35 4.81
N SER A 52 -0.03 1.43 4.50
CA SER A 52 -0.64 2.57 3.82
C SER A 52 -1.97 2.92 4.47
N GLU A 53 -2.35 4.19 4.40
CA GLU A 53 -3.62 4.69 4.89
C GLU A 53 -4.59 4.88 3.72
N ILE A 54 -5.85 4.50 3.95
CA ILE A 54 -6.94 4.71 2.99
C ILE A 54 -7.59 6.04 3.30
N GLU A 55 -7.53 6.96 2.34
CA GLU A 55 -8.09 8.30 2.44
C GLU A 55 -9.24 8.51 1.44
N PRO A 56 -10.15 9.47 1.67
CA PRO A 56 -11.11 9.87 0.66
C PRO A 56 -10.36 10.43 -0.56
N PHE A 57 -10.89 10.21 -1.76
CA PHE A 57 -10.26 10.77 -2.97
C PHE A 57 -10.27 12.30 -2.95
N ARG A 58 -11.40 12.88 -2.50
CA ARG A 58 -11.57 14.31 -2.19
C ARG A 58 -12.44 14.44 -0.96
N GLU A 59 -12.24 15.52 -0.22
CA GLU A 59 -13.11 15.88 0.90
C GLU A 59 -13.30 17.39 0.92
N ASN A 60 -14.45 17.82 1.37
CA ASN A 60 -14.80 19.24 1.48
C ASN A 60 -15.61 19.50 2.74
N ASP A 61 -15.18 20.54 3.43
CA ASP A 61 -15.94 21.19 4.49
C ASP A 61 -16.88 22.22 3.89
N ILE A 62 -18.17 22.06 4.09
CA ILE A 62 -19.19 22.93 3.56
C ILE A 62 -19.43 24.08 4.54
N THR A 63 -18.93 25.23 4.16
CA THR A 63 -18.97 26.47 4.96
C THR A 63 -19.59 27.60 4.14
N PRO A 64 -20.65 28.21 4.59
CA PRO A 64 -21.22 29.44 3.94
C PRO A 64 -20.21 30.59 3.93
N ALA A 65 -20.32 31.45 2.94
CA ALA A 65 -19.46 32.62 2.80
C ALA A 65 -19.66 33.69 3.90
N ALA A 66 -20.86 33.76 4.51
CA ALA A 66 -21.20 34.69 5.57
C ALA A 66 -21.43 33.95 6.90
N SER A 67 -20.86 34.50 7.98
CA SER A 67 -21.16 34.06 9.35
C SER A 67 -22.32 34.85 9.94
N GLY A 68 -22.98 34.31 10.97
CA GLY A 68 -24.09 34.99 11.63
C GLY A 68 -25.41 34.97 10.86
N VAL A 69 -25.55 34.04 9.91
CA VAL A 69 -26.80 33.77 9.17
C VAL A 69 -27.48 32.53 9.73
N HIS A 70 -28.82 32.55 9.75
CA HIS A 70 -29.59 31.37 10.14
C HIS A 70 -29.61 30.34 9.00
N ILE A 71 -29.53 29.09 9.36
CA ILE A 71 -29.72 27.94 8.45
C ILE A 71 -31.24 27.76 8.32
N ASP A 72 -31.78 27.97 7.14
CA ASP A 72 -33.21 27.73 6.88
C ASP A 72 -33.51 26.25 6.86
N ARG A 73 -32.82 25.48 5.99
CA ARG A 73 -32.96 24.03 5.90
C ARG A 73 -31.68 23.36 5.49
N ILE A 74 -31.45 22.18 6.07
CA ILE A 74 -30.48 21.21 5.61
C ILE A 74 -31.26 20.08 4.92
N LEU A 75 -30.91 19.81 3.65
CA LEU A 75 -31.66 18.95 2.74
C LEU A 75 -31.11 17.52 2.66
N VAL A 76 -30.07 17.22 3.42
CA VAL A 76 -29.34 15.94 3.39
C VAL A 76 -28.98 15.50 4.80
N GLU A 77 -28.87 14.20 4.99
CA GLU A 77 -28.50 13.57 6.25
C GLU A 77 -27.11 12.88 6.15
N VAL A 78 -26.53 12.54 7.31
CA VAL A 78 -25.30 11.74 7.36
C VAL A 78 -25.54 10.37 6.73
N GLY A 79 -24.69 10.01 5.76
CA GLY A 79 -24.80 8.78 4.96
C GLY A 79 -25.43 8.99 3.58
N ASP A 80 -26.06 10.15 3.32
CA ASP A 80 -26.67 10.42 2.03
C ASP A 80 -25.64 10.63 0.93
N PRO A 81 -25.88 10.07 -0.26
CA PRO A 81 -25.10 10.40 -1.44
C PRO A 81 -25.50 11.79 -1.96
N VAL A 82 -24.51 12.57 -2.36
CA VAL A 82 -24.69 13.90 -2.97
C VAL A 82 -23.92 13.98 -4.28
N HIS A 83 -24.45 14.77 -5.21
CA HIS A 83 -23.81 15.04 -6.50
C HIS A 83 -23.24 16.46 -6.52
N GLU A 84 -22.18 16.65 -7.29
CA GLU A 84 -21.63 17.98 -7.56
C GLU A 84 -22.72 18.91 -8.12
N GLY A 85 -22.83 20.13 -7.55
CA GLY A 85 -23.87 21.10 -7.87
C GLY A 85 -25.24 20.88 -7.20
N GLN A 86 -25.46 19.77 -6.50
CA GLN A 86 -26.70 19.50 -5.76
C GLN A 86 -26.87 20.51 -4.64
N LEU A 87 -28.08 21.10 -4.50
CA LEU A 87 -28.46 21.94 -3.37
C LEU A 87 -28.53 21.09 -2.10
N ILE A 88 -27.78 21.46 -1.09
CA ILE A 88 -27.66 20.69 0.16
C ILE A 88 -28.08 21.49 1.40
N VAL A 89 -27.90 22.82 1.39
CA VAL A 89 -28.30 23.70 2.49
C VAL A 89 -28.92 24.98 1.90
N THR A 90 -29.98 25.46 2.54
CA THR A 90 -30.52 26.80 2.31
C THR A 90 -30.33 27.66 3.55
N LEU A 91 -29.91 28.91 3.35
CA LEU A 91 -29.76 29.92 4.40
C LEU A 91 -30.94 30.88 4.38
N ASP A 92 -31.09 31.71 5.43
CA ASP A 92 -32.15 32.70 5.57
C ASP A 92 -32.26 33.56 4.31
N PRO A 93 -33.41 33.53 3.60
CA PRO A 93 -33.61 34.25 2.35
C PRO A 93 -34.03 35.70 2.52
N THR A 94 -34.16 36.25 3.74
CA THR A 94 -34.75 37.56 4.02
C THR A 94 -34.10 38.65 3.20
N GLN A 95 -32.78 38.74 3.20
CA GLN A 95 -32.04 39.75 2.47
C GLN A 95 -32.15 39.58 0.94
N TYR A 96 -32.09 38.33 0.48
CA TYR A 96 -32.31 38.00 -0.93
C TYR A 96 -33.70 38.42 -1.40
N THR A 97 -34.74 38.11 -0.63
CA THR A 97 -36.14 38.43 -0.95
C THR A 97 -36.35 39.96 -1.02
N GLN A 98 -35.78 40.74 -0.10
CA GLN A 98 -35.83 42.19 -0.13
C GLN A 98 -35.17 42.75 -1.41
N GLN A 99 -33.99 42.25 -1.79
CA GLN A 99 -33.30 42.71 -2.98
C GLN A 99 -33.99 42.24 -4.28
N LEU A 100 -34.70 41.13 -4.24
CA LEU A 100 -35.52 40.67 -5.37
C LEU A 100 -36.67 41.58 -5.65
N VAL A 101 -37.36 42.10 -4.60
CA VAL A 101 -38.41 43.13 -4.75
C VAL A 101 -37.84 44.41 -5.33
N GLN A 102 -36.66 44.85 -4.84
CA GLN A 102 -35.97 46.03 -5.38
C GLN A 102 -35.58 45.85 -6.86
N LEU A 103 -35.08 44.66 -7.23
CA LEU A 103 -34.78 44.35 -8.62
C LEU A 103 -35.99 44.49 -9.52
N LYS A 104 -37.16 43.98 -9.07
CA LYS A 104 -38.39 44.08 -9.83
C LYS A 104 -38.81 45.54 -10.08
N ILE A 105 -38.68 46.43 -9.07
CA ILE A 105 -38.97 47.85 -9.21
C ILE A 105 -38.07 48.50 -10.29
N VAL A 106 -36.77 48.25 -10.22
CA VAL A 106 -35.78 48.77 -11.18
C VAL A 106 -36.03 48.23 -12.61
N GLU A 107 -36.40 46.95 -12.71
CA GLU A 107 -36.74 46.33 -13.98
C GLU A 107 -38.01 46.90 -14.61
N ASP A 108 -39.07 47.14 -13.79
CA ASP A 108 -40.31 47.74 -14.23
C ASP A 108 -40.07 49.23 -14.67
N ASP A 109 -39.18 49.95 -13.97
CA ASP A 109 -38.79 51.30 -14.36
C ASP A 109 -38.06 51.34 -15.70
N TYR A 110 -37.09 50.46 -15.89
CA TYR A 110 -36.39 50.35 -17.17
C TYR A 110 -37.34 49.98 -18.31
N ASN A 111 -38.23 49.02 -18.09
CA ASN A 111 -39.20 48.57 -19.08
C ASN A 111 -40.23 49.68 -19.47
N ARG A 112 -40.54 50.61 -18.56
CA ARG A 112 -41.36 51.77 -18.87
C ARG A 112 -40.61 52.86 -19.65
N LEU A 113 -39.28 52.97 -19.40
CA LEU A 113 -38.48 54.02 -20.09
C LEU A 113 -38.10 53.58 -21.52
N LEU A 114 -37.95 52.26 -21.75
CA LEU A 114 -37.53 51.74 -23.03
C LEU A 114 -38.40 52.19 -24.22
N PRO A 115 -39.74 52.01 -24.21
CA PRO A 115 -40.57 52.46 -25.31
C PRO A 115 -40.59 53.99 -25.47
N VAL A 116 -40.41 54.76 -24.38
CA VAL A 116 -40.30 56.22 -24.43
C VAL A 116 -39.04 56.68 -25.13
N TYR A 117 -37.92 55.91 -24.89
CA TYR A 117 -36.67 56.14 -25.62
C TYR A 117 -36.80 55.81 -27.11
N GLU A 118 -37.46 54.72 -27.45
CA GLU A 118 -37.68 54.27 -28.84
C GLU A 118 -38.56 55.30 -29.59
N ALA A 119 -39.46 55.96 -28.91
CA ALA A 119 -40.25 57.05 -29.45
C ALA A 119 -39.51 58.40 -29.46
N GLY A 120 -38.26 58.48 -29.04
CA GLY A 120 -37.46 59.71 -29.01
C GLY A 120 -37.80 60.68 -27.84
N GLY A 121 -38.54 60.21 -26.80
CA GLY A 121 -39.01 61.02 -25.69
C GLY A 121 -37.98 61.21 -24.55
N ILE A 122 -36.90 60.42 -24.49
CA ILE A 122 -35.81 60.58 -23.52
C ILE A 122 -34.43 60.43 -24.20
N SER A 123 -33.39 60.91 -23.56
CA SER A 123 -32.02 60.84 -24.09
C SER A 123 -31.37 59.41 -23.96
N ALA A 124 -30.42 59.15 -24.84
CA ALA A 124 -29.64 57.94 -24.76
C ALA A 124 -28.88 57.76 -23.39
N GLN A 125 -28.50 58.91 -22.79
CA GLN A 125 -27.87 58.87 -21.47
C GLN A 125 -28.84 58.42 -20.37
N GLN A 126 -30.10 58.81 -20.42
CA GLN A 126 -31.12 58.45 -19.42
C GLN A 126 -31.42 56.93 -19.49
N ILE A 127 -31.61 56.37 -20.70
CA ILE A 127 -31.88 54.94 -20.84
C ILE A 127 -30.64 54.10 -20.48
N GLN A 128 -29.42 54.56 -20.78
CA GLN A 128 -28.19 53.91 -20.38
C GLN A 128 -28.01 53.89 -18.86
N GLN A 129 -28.34 54.99 -18.16
CA GLN A 129 -28.30 55.02 -16.69
C GLN A 129 -29.30 54.04 -16.08
N ALA A 130 -30.52 53.97 -16.58
CA ALA A 130 -31.54 53.04 -16.10
C ALA A 130 -31.09 51.58 -16.34
N LYS A 131 -30.48 51.29 -17.50
CA LYS A 131 -29.95 49.98 -17.82
C LYS A 131 -28.78 49.59 -16.88
N ALA A 132 -27.85 50.51 -16.65
CA ALA A 132 -26.71 50.25 -15.75
C ALA A 132 -27.20 49.96 -14.32
N GLN A 133 -28.23 50.67 -13.84
CA GLN A 133 -28.80 50.40 -12.52
C GLN A 133 -29.50 49.05 -12.46
N LEU A 134 -30.19 48.62 -13.51
CA LEU A 134 -30.78 47.28 -13.62
C LEU A 134 -29.73 46.21 -13.60
N ASP A 135 -28.65 46.35 -14.39
CA ASP A 135 -27.58 45.39 -14.48
C ASP A 135 -26.87 45.22 -13.12
N VAL A 136 -26.58 46.33 -12.41
CA VAL A 136 -26.01 46.26 -11.04
C VAL A 136 -26.94 45.55 -10.08
N GLN A 137 -28.27 45.86 -10.12
CA GLN A 137 -29.19 45.19 -9.21
C GLN A 137 -29.38 43.73 -9.50
N ARG A 138 -29.30 43.29 -10.77
CA ARG A 138 -29.29 41.87 -11.17
C ARG A 138 -28.10 41.14 -10.58
N GLU A 139 -26.89 41.74 -10.65
CA GLU A 139 -25.70 41.17 -10.06
C GLU A 139 -25.78 41.02 -8.54
N VAL A 140 -26.34 42.04 -7.84
CA VAL A 140 -26.55 41.96 -6.39
C VAL A 140 -27.44 40.76 -6.03
N VAL A 141 -28.59 40.63 -6.72
CA VAL A 141 -29.54 39.53 -6.49
C VAL A 141 -28.90 38.18 -6.83
N ALA A 142 -28.17 38.09 -7.94
CA ALA A 142 -27.48 36.86 -8.33
C ALA A 142 -26.42 36.41 -7.31
N ASN A 143 -25.67 37.36 -6.75
CA ASN A 143 -24.69 37.08 -5.72
C ASN A 143 -25.32 36.62 -4.39
N LEU A 144 -26.40 37.30 -3.97
CA LEU A 144 -27.16 36.90 -2.78
C LEU A 144 -27.75 35.48 -2.95
N LYS A 145 -28.27 35.15 -4.13
CA LYS A 145 -28.78 33.82 -4.42
C LYS A 145 -27.70 32.77 -4.26
N LYS A 146 -26.47 32.99 -4.77
CA LYS A 146 -25.34 32.06 -4.60
C LYS A 146 -24.98 31.89 -3.12
N ASN A 147 -25.11 32.93 -2.31
CA ASN A 147 -24.75 32.88 -0.90
C ASN A 147 -25.78 32.14 -0.05
N ILE A 148 -27.08 32.15 -0.41
CA ILE A 148 -28.10 31.40 0.33
C ILE A 148 -28.34 29.97 -0.14
N GLU A 149 -27.97 29.65 -1.38
CA GLU A 149 -28.05 28.30 -1.94
C GLU A 149 -26.67 27.59 -1.84
N VAL A 150 -26.43 26.89 -0.78
CA VAL A 150 -25.17 26.14 -0.62
C VAL A 150 -25.26 24.80 -1.36
N ARG A 151 -24.37 24.64 -2.32
CA ARG A 151 -24.34 23.45 -3.20
C ARG A 151 -23.08 22.61 -2.94
N SER A 152 -23.20 21.31 -3.13
CA SER A 152 -22.05 20.40 -3.00
C SER A 152 -21.01 20.69 -4.09
N PRO A 153 -19.72 20.91 -3.72
CA PRO A 153 -18.65 21.12 -4.69
C PRO A 153 -18.12 19.80 -5.30
N ILE A 154 -18.51 18.65 -4.74
CA ILE A 154 -18.06 17.32 -5.17
C ILE A 154 -19.22 16.33 -5.14
N THR A 155 -19.07 15.26 -5.92
CA THR A 155 -19.88 14.05 -5.77
C THR A 155 -19.29 13.19 -4.67
N GLY A 156 -20.10 12.83 -3.65
CA GLY A 156 -19.61 12.08 -2.49
C GLY A 156 -20.72 11.64 -1.56
N VAL A 157 -20.37 11.44 -0.31
CA VAL A 157 -21.27 11.06 0.78
C VAL A 157 -21.10 12.04 1.93
N VAL A 158 -22.20 12.45 2.55
CA VAL A 158 -22.17 13.27 3.77
C VAL A 158 -21.65 12.43 4.93
N THR A 159 -20.56 12.85 5.54
CA THR A 159 -19.91 12.10 6.63
C THR A 159 -20.13 12.73 8.00
N ALA A 160 -20.39 14.05 8.05
CA ALA A 160 -20.74 14.73 9.28
C ALA A 160 -21.73 15.87 9.02
N ARG A 161 -22.56 16.15 10.02
CA ARG A 161 -23.50 17.26 10.09
C ARG A 161 -23.39 17.90 11.46
N ASN A 162 -23.02 19.17 11.53
CA ASN A 162 -22.71 19.86 12.78
C ASN A 162 -23.79 20.86 13.21
N TYR A 163 -24.82 21.07 12.39
CA TYR A 163 -25.92 22.01 12.65
C TYR A 163 -27.26 21.40 12.29
N GLU A 164 -28.31 21.97 12.87
CA GLU A 164 -29.70 21.67 12.55
C GLU A 164 -30.34 22.82 11.79
N SER A 165 -31.46 22.52 11.12
CA SER A 165 -32.30 23.58 10.50
C SER A 165 -32.83 24.53 11.57
N GLY A 166 -32.65 25.81 11.37
CA GLY A 166 -32.98 26.89 12.32
C GLY A 166 -31.78 27.39 13.15
N ASP A 167 -30.66 26.69 13.15
CA ASP A 167 -29.48 27.11 13.88
C ASP A 167 -28.83 28.36 13.28
N LEU A 168 -28.14 29.11 14.15
CA LEU A 168 -27.31 30.23 13.72
C LEU A 168 -25.92 29.70 13.34
N PHE A 169 -25.55 29.85 12.07
CA PHE A 169 -24.22 29.48 11.59
C PHE A 169 -23.12 30.36 12.22
N SER A 170 -22.08 29.75 12.78
CA SER A 170 -20.99 30.50 13.40
C SER A 170 -19.62 30.22 12.76
N ALA A 171 -18.94 29.12 13.13
CA ALA A 171 -17.54 28.89 12.74
C ALA A 171 -17.25 27.49 12.20
N GLN A 172 -18.02 26.48 12.61
CA GLN A 172 -17.78 25.11 12.18
C GLN A 172 -18.41 24.85 10.80
N PRO A 173 -17.87 23.96 9.98
CA PRO A 173 -18.51 23.51 8.75
C PRO A 173 -19.92 22.97 9.04
N ILE A 174 -20.91 23.29 8.20
CA ILE A 174 -22.28 22.76 8.34
C ILE A 174 -22.28 21.27 8.07
N LEU A 175 -21.63 20.86 6.97
CA LEU A 175 -21.54 19.49 6.53
C LEU A 175 -20.08 19.16 6.17
N HIS A 176 -19.70 17.89 6.32
CA HIS A 176 -18.49 17.34 5.76
C HIS A 176 -18.86 16.31 4.69
N ILE A 177 -18.28 16.41 3.50
CA ILE A 177 -18.56 15.56 2.35
C ILE A 177 -17.27 14.90 1.90
N MET A 178 -17.30 13.57 1.74
CA MET A 178 -16.18 12.79 1.26
C MET A 178 -16.54 12.04 -0.03
N GLN A 179 -15.65 12.11 -1.01
CA GLN A 179 -15.70 11.24 -2.17
C GLN A 179 -15.04 9.90 -1.79
N ILE A 180 -15.85 8.86 -1.64
CA ILE A 180 -15.41 7.52 -1.21
C ILE A 180 -15.37 6.49 -2.34
N ASP A 181 -15.68 6.88 -3.56
CA ASP A 181 -15.50 6.11 -4.78
C ASP A 181 -15.07 7.05 -5.92
N PRO A 182 -13.83 6.87 -6.44
CA PRO A 182 -12.79 5.99 -5.90
C PRO A 182 -12.28 6.47 -4.53
N LEU A 183 -11.45 5.66 -3.88
CA LEU A 183 -10.60 6.05 -2.76
C LEU A 183 -9.17 6.30 -3.24
N LYS A 184 -8.37 6.97 -2.43
CA LYS A 184 -6.93 7.03 -2.58
C LYS A 184 -6.25 6.35 -1.40
N VAL A 185 -5.13 5.72 -1.67
CA VAL A 185 -4.29 5.06 -0.66
C VAL A 185 -2.90 5.68 -0.75
N ILE A 186 -2.41 6.17 0.38
CA ILE A 186 -1.10 6.81 0.45
C ILE A 186 -0.09 5.83 1.02
N ALA A 187 0.88 5.44 0.19
CA ALA A 187 2.01 4.62 0.58
C ALA A 187 3.27 5.47 0.70
N ASN A 188 4.02 5.29 1.80
CA ASN A 188 5.33 5.89 1.98
C ASN A 188 6.40 4.86 1.59
N ILE A 189 7.06 5.09 0.46
CA ILE A 189 7.99 4.14 -0.15
C ILE A 189 9.42 4.65 0.02
N SER A 190 10.34 3.75 0.40
CA SER A 190 11.75 4.11 0.56
C SER A 190 12.37 4.59 -0.76
N GLU A 191 13.23 5.62 -0.68
CA GLU A 191 13.96 6.25 -1.78
C GLU A 191 14.63 5.24 -2.72
N GLN A 192 15.16 4.13 -2.20
CA GLN A 192 15.83 3.09 -2.97
C GLN A 192 14.94 2.46 -4.06
N TYR A 193 13.62 2.46 -3.89
CA TYR A 193 12.66 1.91 -4.84
C TYR A 193 12.15 2.93 -5.86
N PHE A 194 12.60 4.18 -5.77
CA PHE A 194 12.13 5.24 -6.66
C PHE A 194 12.25 4.89 -8.17
N PRO A 195 13.35 4.25 -8.65
CA PRO A 195 13.45 3.87 -10.06
C PRO A 195 12.43 2.81 -10.52
N ASN A 196 11.89 2.04 -9.58
CA ASN A 196 11.01 0.90 -9.85
C ASN A 196 9.53 1.29 -9.87
N VAL A 197 9.13 2.36 -9.16
CA VAL A 197 7.73 2.78 -9.06
C VAL A 197 7.38 3.71 -10.22
N LYS A 198 6.26 3.43 -10.91
CA LYS A 198 5.80 4.22 -12.06
C LYS A 198 4.31 4.49 -11.96
N VAL A 199 3.89 5.65 -12.46
CA VAL A 199 2.46 5.96 -12.64
C VAL A 199 1.84 4.93 -13.60
N GLY A 200 0.64 4.46 -13.27
CA GLY A 200 -0.05 3.40 -13.99
C GLY A 200 0.27 1.98 -13.50
N MET A 201 1.21 1.81 -12.58
CA MET A 201 1.55 0.50 -12.01
C MET A 201 0.38 -0.07 -11.22
N PRO A 202 0.01 -1.35 -11.43
CA PRO A 202 -0.97 -2.02 -10.60
C PRO A 202 -0.39 -2.32 -9.22
N VAL A 203 -1.24 -2.16 -8.20
CA VAL A 203 -0.89 -2.39 -6.78
C VAL A 203 -1.96 -3.27 -6.17
N GLU A 204 -1.56 -4.30 -5.46
CA GLU A 204 -2.46 -5.11 -4.66
C GLU A 204 -2.56 -4.53 -3.25
N LEU A 205 -3.77 -4.58 -2.68
CA LEU A 205 -4.04 -4.12 -1.33
C LEU A 205 -4.67 -5.24 -0.51
N LYS A 206 -4.13 -5.46 0.66
CA LYS A 206 -4.69 -6.36 1.68
C LYS A 206 -5.09 -5.53 2.89
N VAL A 207 -6.33 -5.71 3.32
CA VAL A 207 -6.89 -5.03 4.49
C VAL A 207 -7.20 -6.06 5.55
N ASP A 208 -6.67 -5.92 6.75
CA ASP A 208 -6.73 -6.97 7.79
C ASP A 208 -8.15 -7.32 8.22
N ILE A 209 -9.10 -6.37 8.09
CA ILE A 209 -10.53 -6.60 8.37
C ILE A 209 -11.16 -7.53 7.31
N PHE A 210 -10.56 -7.65 6.12
CA PHE A 210 -11.05 -8.49 5.02
C PHE A 210 -9.95 -9.46 4.56
N PRO A 211 -9.58 -10.47 5.39
CA PRO A 211 -8.40 -11.31 5.13
C PRO A 211 -8.51 -12.15 3.85
N ASP A 212 -9.73 -12.50 3.44
CA ASP A 212 -10.00 -13.32 2.27
C ASP A 212 -10.21 -12.50 0.98
N GLN A 213 -10.08 -11.17 1.06
CA GLN A 213 -10.28 -10.28 -0.07
C GLN A 213 -9.01 -9.50 -0.41
N THR A 214 -8.64 -9.54 -1.68
CA THR A 214 -7.58 -8.69 -2.22
C THR A 214 -8.23 -7.59 -3.06
N PHE A 215 -7.87 -6.35 -2.78
CA PHE A 215 -8.29 -5.19 -3.56
C PHE A 215 -7.17 -4.82 -4.51
N THR A 216 -7.52 -4.18 -5.62
CA THR A 216 -6.54 -3.73 -6.61
C THR A 216 -6.68 -2.24 -6.84
N GLY A 217 -5.55 -1.58 -6.94
CA GLY A 217 -5.47 -0.17 -7.28
C GLY A 217 -4.44 0.09 -8.37
N THR A 218 -4.31 1.34 -8.75
CA THR A 218 -3.33 1.79 -9.74
C THR A 218 -2.65 3.04 -9.23
N VAL A 219 -1.32 3.11 -9.35
CA VAL A 219 -0.54 4.31 -9.02
C VAL A 219 -1.04 5.48 -9.87
N SER A 220 -1.62 6.48 -9.22
CA SER A 220 -2.16 7.70 -9.85
C SER A 220 -1.16 8.86 -9.82
N LEU A 221 -0.40 8.97 -8.73
CA LEU A 221 0.55 10.06 -8.52
C LEU A 221 1.76 9.58 -7.73
N ILE A 222 2.93 10.04 -8.13
CA ILE A 222 4.16 9.96 -7.34
C ILE A 222 4.50 11.39 -6.92
N TYR A 223 4.54 11.65 -5.64
CA TYR A 223 4.85 12.99 -5.13
C TYR A 223 6.28 13.39 -5.47
N PRO A 224 6.52 14.62 -5.92
CA PRO A 224 7.83 15.05 -6.41
C PRO A 224 8.85 15.30 -5.29
N ALA A 225 8.42 15.36 -4.04
CA ALA A 225 9.28 15.64 -2.90
C ALA A 225 9.45 14.40 -2.02
N LEU A 226 10.68 14.19 -1.55
CA LEU A 226 11.03 13.20 -0.52
C LEU A 226 10.89 13.83 0.86
N ASP A 227 10.45 13.01 1.82
CA ASP A 227 10.54 13.36 3.24
C ASP A 227 12.00 13.14 3.69
N PRO A 228 12.72 14.20 4.08
CA PRO A 228 14.14 14.09 4.45
C PRO A 228 14.36 13.34 5.75
N THR A 229 13.35 13.26 6.61
CA THR A 229 13.43 12.61 7.92
C THR A 229 13.34 11.10 7.79
N THR A 230 12.38 10.63 7.00
CA THR A 230 12.11 9.20 6.80
C THR A 230 12.79 8.62 5.57
N ARG A 231 13.31 9.48 4.67
CA ARG A 231 13.85 9.12 3.36
C ARG A 231 12.87 8.30 2.52
N THR A 232 11.62 8.72 2.54
CA THR A 232 10.55 8.11 1.76
C THR A 232 9.92 9.12 0.83
N PHE A 233 9.33 8.64 -0.25
CA PHE A 233 8.44 9.42 -1.11
C PHE A 233 7.02 8.87 -1.03
N LYS A 234 6.05 9.77 -1.16
CA LYS A 234 4.64 9.41 -1.14
C LYS A 234 4.20 8.96 -2.53
N VAL A 235 3.43 7.88 -2.55
CA VAL A 235 2.78 7.37 -3.74
C VAL A 235 1.28 7.29 -3.47
N GLU A 236 0.50 7.90 -4.36
CA GLU A 236 -0.96 7.80 -4.33
C GLU A 236 -1.40 6.65 -5.23
N VAL A 237 -2.18 5.76 -4.67
CA VAL A 237 -2.80 4.64 -5.38
C VAL A 237 -4.30 4.86 -5.42
N LYS A 238 -4.88 4.97 -6.60
CA LYS A 238 -6.31 5.09 -6.82
C LYS A 238 -6.96 3.71 -6.77
N VAL A 239 -7.97 3.56 -5.90
CA VAL A 239 -8.65 2.28 -5.65
C VAL A 239 -10.15 2.41 -5.92
N PRO A 240 -10.72 1.66 -6.88
CA PRO A 240 -12.16 1.61 -7.08
C PRO A 240 -12.89 1.08 -5.84
N ASN A 241 -14.00 1.72 -5.47
CA ASN A 241 -14.77 1.34 -4.28
C ASN A 241 -16.29 1.40 -4.50
N ALA A 242 -16.76 0.99 -5.67
CA ALA A 242 -18.18 1.05 -6.05
C ALA A 242 -19.11 0.33 -5.06
N ARG A 243 -18.62 -0.73 -4.40
CA ARG A 243 -19.36 -1.46 -3.36
C ARG A 243 -19.30 -0.79 -1.98
N ARG A 244 -18.53 0.29 -1.82
CA ARG A 244 -18.32 1.01 -0.55
C ARG A 244 -17.85 0.10 0.59
N THR A 245 -17.11 -0.96 0.26
CA THR A 245 -16.58 -1.92 1.24
C THR A 245 -15.46 -1.29 2.06
N LEU A 246 -14.55 -0.57 1.40
CA LEU A 246 -13.47 0.16 2.05
C LEU A 246 -13.98 1.50 2.57
N ARG A 247 -13.42 1.94 3.70
CA ARG A 247 -13.76 3.24 4.30
C ARG A 247 -12.49 4.05 4.55
N PRO A 248 -12.54 5.37 4.38
CA PRO A 248 -11.47 6.26 4.82
C PRO A 248 -11.11 6.03 6.29
N GLY A 249 -9.83 6.15 6.63
CA GLY A 249 -9.28 5.85 7.95
C GLY A 249 -8.91 4.39 8.20
N MET A 250 -9.21 3.47 7.28
CA MET A 250 -8.69 2.10 7.34
C MET A 250 -7.22 2.07 6.92
N TYR A 251 -6.47 1.10 7.46
CA TYR A 251 -5.12 0.78 7.02
C TYR A 251 -5.13 -0.40 6.05
N ALA A 252 -4.22 -0.34 5.08
CA ALA A 252 -4.00 -1.41 4.11
C ALA A 252 -2.51 -1.70 3.99
N ARG A 253 -2.19 -2.93 3.67
CA ARG A 253 -0.87 -3.34 3.20
C ARG A 253 -0.89 -3.31 1.68
N THR A 254 -0.10 -2.40 1.11
CA THR A 254 0.05 -2.24 -0.34
C THR A 254 1.25 -3.03 -0.82
N ILE A 255 1.05 -3.89 -1.81
CA ILE A 255 2.06 -4.77 -2.37
C ILE A 255 2.40 -4.26 -3.77
N PHE A 256 3.63 -3.77 -3.91
CA PHE A 256 4.16 -3.26 -5.16
C PHE A 256 5.05 -4.31 -5.82
N ASN A 257 4.90 -4.48 -7.12
CA ASN A 257 5.81 -5.28 -7.91
C ASN A 257 7.01 -4.41 -8.36
N MET A 258 8.15 -4.59 -7.69
CA MET A 258 9.36 -3.81 -7.96
C MET A 258 10.17 -4.34 -9.16
N GLY A 259 9.62 -5.28 -9.91
CA GLY A 259 10.26 -5.89 -11.06
C GLY A 259 10.64 -7.35 -10.84
N HIS A 260 11.57 -7.81 -11.65
CA HIS A 260 12.06 -9.18 -11.62
C HIS A 260 13.58 -9.17 -11.45
N LYS A 261 14.09 -10.16 -10.75
CA LYS A 261 15.52 -10.42 -10.59
C LYS A 261 15.79 -11.86 -10.97
N GLU A 262 16.84 -12.10 -11.72
CA GLU A 262 17.35 -13.45 -11.86
C GLU A 262 18.05 -13.85 -10.56
N GLY A 263 17.67 -14.98 -10.02
CA GLY A 263 18.19 -15.55 -8.79
C GLY A 263 18.47 -17.03 -8.96
N VAL A 264 19.31 -17.58 -8.09
CA VAL A 264 19.59 -19.01 -8.02
C VAL A 264 18.71 -19.60 -6.94
N MET A 265 17.78 -20.46 -7.32
CA MET A 265 16.82 -21.08 -6.41
C MET A 265 17.30 -22.47 -6.01
N VAL A 266 17.34 -22.72 -4.70
CA VAL A 266 17.59 -24.06 -4.14
C VAL A 266 16.41 -24.49 -3.27
N PRO A 267 16.15 -25.78 -3.08
CA PRO A 267 15.16 -26.25 -2.12
C PRO A 267 15.46 -25.73 -0.72
N ASP A 268 14.44 -25.29 0.02
CA ASP A 268 14.60 -24.76 1.38
C ASP A 268 15.22 -25.78 2.34
N VAL A 269 14.91 -27.06 2.13
CA VAL A 269 15.47 -28.17 2.89
C VAL A 269 16.99 -28.31 2.75
N ALA A 270 17.60 -27.84 1.65
CA ALA A 270 19.04 -27.84 1.43
C ALA A 270 19.79 -26.84 2.31
N VAL A 271 19.11 -25.77 2.73
CA VAL A 271 19.70 -24.67 3.49
C VAL A 271 19.75 -25.00 4.97
N GLN A 272 20.96 -25.13 5.50
CA GLN A 272 21.17 -25.43 6.91
C GLN A 272 21.61 -24.19 7.68
N LYS A 273 21.13 -24.08 8.93
CA LYS A 273 21.54 -23.02 9.85
C LYS A 273 22.64 -23.53 10.77
N GLN A 274 23.73 -22.80 10.90
CA GLN A 274 24.78 -23.16 11.84
C GLN A 274 24.31 -22.88 13.26
N VAL A 275 24.43 -23.90 14.11
CA VAL A 275 24.03 -23.76 15.52
C VAL A 275 24.89 -22.71 16.21
N GLY A 276 24.24 -21.78 16.93
CA GLY A 276 24.89 -20.70 17.67
C GLY A 276 25.24 -19.45 16.86
N THR A 277 24.96 -19.44 15.55
CA THR A 277 25.19 -18.27 14.66
C THR A 277 24.00 -17.99 13.79
N ALA A 278 24.01 -16.84 13.09
CA ALA A 278 23.03 -16.53 12.05
C ALA A 278 23.45 -17.05 10.66
N GLU A 279 24.61 -17.68 10.55
CA GLU A 279 25.15 -18.16 9.27
C GLU A 279 24.35 -19.32 8.72
N ARG A 280 24.16 -19.27 7.40
CA ARG A 280 23.53 -20.35 6.63
C ARG A 280 24.54 -20.97 5.67
N PHE A 281 24.36 -22.23 5.40
CA PHE A 281 25.23 -22.97 4.49
C PHE A 281 24.44 -24.06 3.77
N VAL A 282 24.97 -24.50 2.66
CA VAL A 282 24.53 -25.68 1.89
C VAL A 282 25.70 -26.61 1.67
N TYR A 283 25.39 -27.86 1.31
CA TYR A 283 26.38 -28.79 0.81
C TYR A 283 26.26 -28.89 -0.71
N VAL A 284 27.24 -28.35 -1.41
CA VAL A 284 27.38 -28.50 -2.87
C VAL A 284 28.16 -29.77 -3.17
N ILE A 285 27.71 -30.56 -4.14
CA ILE A 285 28.37 -31.79 -4.54
C ILE A 285 29.31 -31.50 -5.70
N GLU A 286 30.61 -31.71 -5.45
CA GLU A 286 31.66 -31.51 -6.45
C GLU A 286 32.08 -32.87 -7.03
N GLY A 287 32.18 -32.96 -8.35
CA GLY A 287 32.61 -34.18 -9.06
C GLY A 287 31.76 -35.40 -8.72
N ASP A 288 30.49 -35.20 -8.43
CA ASP A 288 29.45 -36.21 -8.11
C ASP A 288 29.77 -37.12 -6.91
N SER A 289 30.77 -36.77 -6.11
CA SER A 289 31.24 -37.67 -5.06
C SER A 289 31.69 -37.01 -3.76
N VAL A 290 31.84 -35.70 -3.71
CA VAL A 290 32.32 -34.96 -2.53
C VAL A 290 31.40 -33.81 -2.16
N ALA A 291 30.90 -33.82 -0.92
CA ALA A 291 30.12 -32.72 -0.39
C ALA A 291 31.04 -31.60 0.14
N ARG A 292 30.89 -30.40 -0.39
CA ARG A 292 31.56 -29.21 0.09
C ARG A 292 30.57 -28.30 0.81
N ARG A 293 30.91 -28.01 2.05
CA ARG A 293 30.15 -27.04 2.84
C ARG A 293 30.44 -25.63 2.34
N ARG A 294 29.42 -24.94 1.85
CA ARG A 294 29.56 -23.59 1.31
C ARG A 294 28.61 -22.62 2.05
N ARG A 295 29.15 -21.55 2.60
CA ARG A 295 28.35 -20.46 3.20
C ARG A 295 27.54 -19.82 2.12
N VAL A 296 26.28 -19.50 2.44
CA VAL A 296 25.35 -18.85 1.52
C VAL A 296 24.67 -17.66 2.18
N ASP A 297 24.46 -16.63 1.41
CA ASP A 297 23.56 -15.56 1.76
C ASP A 297 22.21 -15.86 1.09
N VAL A 298 21.17 -15.90 1.90
CA VAL A 298 19.83 -16.28 1.44
C VAL A 298 18.95 -15.04 1.30
N GLY A 299 18.19 -15.01 0.22
CA GLY A 299 17.18 -14.02 -0.06
C GLY A 299 15.79 -14.45 0.40
N ARG A 300 14.80 -14.26 -0.45
CA ARG A 300 13.39 -14.56 -0.18
C ARG A 300 13.07 -16.04 -0.44
N GLN A 301 12.19 -16.60 0.38
CA GLN A 301 11.60 -17.90 0.11
C GLN A 301 10.39 -17.74 -0.82
N VAL A 302 10.32 -18.59 -1.84
CA VAL A 302 9.22 -18.68 -2.80
C VAL A 302 8.76 -20.13 -2.87
N GLY A 303 7.62 -20.42 -2.26
CA GLY A 303 7.11 -21.77 -2.12
C GLY A 303 8.05 -22.65 -1.28
N ASP A 304 8.52 -23.74 -1.86
CA ASP A 304 9.48 -24.71 -1.28
C ASP A 304 10.95 -24.42 -1.63
N ARG A 305 11.22 -23.30 -2.31
CA ARG A 305 12.57 -22.91 -2.72
C ARG A 305 12.97 -21.56 -2.13
N VAL A 306 14.28 -21.37 -1.99
CA VAL A 306 14.89 -20.15 -1.43
C VAL A 306 15.86 -19.57 -2.44
N ASP A 307 15.77 -18.25 -2.66
CA ASP A 307 16.71 -17.48 -3.48
C ASP A 307 18.07 -17.40 -2.76
N ILE A 308 19.13 -17.75 -3.46
CA ILE A 308 20.52 -17.67 -2.98
C ILE A 308 21.16 -16.42 -3.59
N LEU A 309 21.46 -15.45 -2.73
CA LEU A 309 22.09 -14.20 -3.15
C LEU A 309 23.57 -14.35 -3.46
N SER A 310 24.24 -15.26 -2.75
CA SER A 310 25.66 -15.57 -2.96
C SER A 310 26.00 -16.97 -2.42
N GLY A 311 27.02 -17.60 -3.01
CA GLY A 311 27.60 -18.85 -2.53
C GLY A 311 27.26 -20.09 -3.34
N VAL A 312 26.22 -20.10 -4.18
CA VAL A 312 25.89 -21.20 -5.11
C VAL A 312 25.65 -20.62 -6.49
N GLY A 313 26.17 -21.24 -7.50
CA GLY A 313 25.91 -20.93 -8.91
C GLY A 313 24.73 -21.71 -9.47
N ALA A 314 24.19 -21.23 -10.58
CA ALA A 314 23.23 -22.01 -11.34
C ALA A 314 23.87 -23.33 -11.81
N ASP A 315 23.06 -24.39 -11.93
CA ASP A 315 23.42 -25.74 -12.34
C ASP A 315 24.31 -26.48 -11.35
N GLU A 316 24.64 -25.94 -10.16
CA GLU A 316 25.32 -26.67 -9.12
C GLU A 316 24.38 -27.62 -8.38
N ALA A 317 24.83 -28.87 -8.12
CA ALA A 317 24.06 -29.87 -7.38
C ALA A 317 24.18 -29.62 -5.87
N VAL A 318 23.06 -29.47 -5.17
CA VAL A 318 23.00 -29.31 -3.70
C VAL A 318 22.38 -30.54 -3.05
N ALA A 319 22.90 -30.95 -1.91
CA ALA A 319 22.36 -32.06 -1.16
C ALA A 319 21.03 -31.66 -0.47
N VAL A 320 20.02 -32.53 -0.56
CA VAL A 320 18.67 -32.29 0.04
C VAL A 320 18.30 -33.31 1.10
N THR A 321 19.07 -34.41 1.22
CA THR A 321 18.83 -35.45 2.25
C THR A 321 20.10 -35.79 3.03
N ALA A 322 19.95 -36.48 4.16
CA ALA A 322 21.04 -36.92 5.04
C ALA A 322 21.99 -35.78 5.50
N LEU A 323 21.53 -34.52 5.50
CA LEU A 323 22.36 -33.36 5.76
C LEU A 323 23.06 -33.36 7.12
N SER A 324 22.45 -34.00 8.14
CA SER A 324 23.06 -34.17 9.47
C SER A 324 24.26 -35.11 9.52
N LYS A 325 24.45 -35.91 8.48
CA LYS A 325 25.58 -36.83 8.33
C LYS A 325 26.69 -36.26 7.45
N LEU A 326 26.43 -35.18 6.76
CA LEU A 326 27.40 -34.52 5.89
C LEU A 326 28.31 -33.57 6.68
N TYR A 327 29.57 -33.54 6.28
CA TYR A 327 30.58 -32.58 6.73
C TYR A 327 31.42 -32.13 5.52
N ASP A 328 32.21 -31.11 5.68
CA ASP A 328 33.05 -30.62 4.58
C ASP A 328 34.06 -31.68 4.13
N GLY A 329 34.04 -32.03 2.84
CA GLY A 329 34.86 -33.10 2.27
C GLY A 329 34.28 -34.52 2.44
N ALA A 330 33.05 -34.67 2.93
CA ALA A 330 32.41 -35.99 3.04
C ALA A 330 32.25 -36.65 1.67
N LYS A 331 32.64 -37.93 1.56
CA LYS A 331 32.34 -38.71 0.37
C LYS A 331 30.86 -39.08 0.33
N VAL A 332 30.23 -38.85 -0.79
CA VAL A 332 28.79 -39.10 -0.99
C VAL A 332 28.55 -40.09 -2.12
N GLU A 333 27.45 -40.77 -2.03
CA GLU A 333 26.85 -41.55 -3.10
C GLU A 333 25.47 -40.95 -3.42
N ILE A 334 25.29 -40.52 -4.65
CA ILE A 334 24.03 -39.89 -5.08
C ILE A 334 23.03 -41.02 -5.33
N LYS A 335 21.92 -41.00 -4.61
CA LYS A 335 20.81 -41.89 -4.85
C LYS A 335 20.09 -41.43 -6.13
N GLN A 336 20.27 -42.20 -7.21
CA GLN A 336 19.40 -42.04 -8.41
C GLN A 336 17.97 -42.43 -8.03
N GLU A 337 16.97 -41.69 -8.56
CA GLU A 337 15.55 -42.01 -8.37
C GLU A 337 15.19 -43.38 -8.89
#